data_4baed147ec453afbb8b21897b8d2be9d
#
_entry.id   4baed147ec453afbb8b21897b8d2be9d
#
_cell.length_a   1.000
_cell.length_b   1.000
_cell.length_c   1.000
_cell.angle_alpha   90.00
_cell.angle_beta   90.00
_cell.angle_gamma   90.00
#
_symmetry.space_group_name_H-M   'P 1'
#
loop_
_entity.id
_entity.type
_entity.pdbx_description
1 polymer ?
#
loop_
_entity_poly.entity_id
_entity_poly.type
_entity_poly.pdbx_seq_one_letter_code
_entity_poly.pdbx_strand_id
1 'polypeptide(L)'
;MKKRSCKRFSIPGTIIYYKNKPRFFGRSKYTNDYYPVINMSRGGVYFLCDQRLAVGAHLIVKINIPGTQTEPEIIANVKWISKNPEQSYRYQTGIAFHSYGDGKNKNSREILSLLKELEKRSDKKG
;
A
#
# COMPACT_ATOMS: atom_id res chain seq x y z
N MET A 1 24.55 -9.07 -4.66
CA MET A 1 23.66 -8.22 -3.86
C MET A 1 22.48 -7.74 -4.71
N LYS A 2 21.30 -7.98 -4.22
CA LYS A 2 20.12 -7.55 -4.96
C LYS A 2 19.89 -6.06 -4.79
N LYS A 3 19.82 -5.35 -5.88
CA LYS A 3 19.36 -3.97 -5.85
C LYS A 3 17.84 -3.94 -5.78
N ARG A 4 17.30 -2.97 -5.06
CA ARG A 4 15.86 -2.78 -5.07
C ARG A 4 15.43 -2.39 -6.47
N SER A 5 14.39 -3.06 -6.96
CA SER A 5 13.82 -2.74 -8.27
C SER A 5 13.03 -1.44 -8.26
N CYS A 6 12.64 -0.97 -7.08
CA CYS A 6 11.82 0.23 -6.93
C CYS A 6 12.38 1.13 -5.85
N LYS A 7 12.34 2.41 -6.13
CA LYS A 7 12.77 3.42 -5.16
C LYS A 7 11.64 3.70 -4.18
N ARG A 8 11.97 3.74 -2.91
CA ARG A 8 11.00 4.08 -1.85
C ARG A 8 10.96 5.58 -1.64
N PHE A 9 9.79 6.08 -1.36
CA PHE A 9 9.58 7.49 -1.05
C PHE A 9 8.50 7.64 0.02
N SER A 10 8.47 8.81 0.65
CA SER A 10 7.48 9.15 1.66
C SER A 10 6.86 10.49 1.34
N ILE A 11 5.54 10.56 1.48
CA ILE A 11 4.81 11.81 1.35
C ILE A 11 4.04 11.99 2.66
N PRO A 12 4.41 12.99 3.48
CA PRO A 12 3.76 13.19 4.76
C PRO A 12 2.24 13.33 4.63
N GLY A 13 1.51 12.68 5.52
CA GLY A 13 0.05 12.72 5.50
C GLY A 13 -0.59 11.63 4.65
N THR A 14 0.18 10.77 4.03
CA THR A 14 -0.38 9.64 3.28
C THR A 14 -0.98 8.62 4.23
N ILE A 15 -2.19 8.20 3.93
CA ILE A 15 -2.92 7.23 4.75
C ILE A 15 -3.44 6.10 3.88
N ILE A 16 -3.74 4.98 4.52
CA ILE A 16 -4.20 3.78 3.84
C ILE A 16 -5.40 3.17 4.56
N TYR A 17 -6.36 2.71 3.75
CA TYR A 17 -7.44 1.83 4.18
C TYR A 17 -7.24 0.49 3.51
N TYR A 18 -7.70 -0.58 4.12
CA TYR A 18 -7.59 -1.89 3.48
C TYR A 18 -8.81 -2.74 3.77
N LYS A 19 -9.01 -3.76 2.96
CA LYS A 19 -9.99 -4.80 3.16
C LYS A 19 -9.45 -6.11 2.61
N ASN A 20 -9.94 -7.22 3.13
CA ASN A 20 -9.59 -8.52 2.58
C ASN A 20 -10.22 -8.66 1.20
N LYS A 21 -9.48 -9.22 0.25
CA LYS A 21 -10.02 -9.48 -1.05
C LYS A 21 -11.03 -10.63 -0.94
N PRO A 22 -12.28 -10.44 -1.41
CA PRO A 22 -13.27 -11.52 -1.31
C PRO A 22 -12.88 -12.69 -2.21
N ARG A 23 -13.03 -13.91 -1.67
CA ARG A 23 -12.68 -15.13 -2.41
C ARG A 23 -13.83 -15.62 -3.29
N PHE A 24 -15.06 -15.46 -2.81
CA PHE A 24 -16.24 -15.98 -3.49
C PHE A 24 -17.30 -14.90 -3.59
N PHE A 25 -18.44 -15.21 -3.01
CA PHE A 25 -19.52 -14.25 -2.88
C PHE A 25 -19.34 -13.58 -1.54
N GLY A 26 -19.48 -12.41 -1.45
CA GLY A 26 -19.40 -11.75 -0.19
C GLY A 26 -18.83 -10.38 -0.35
N ARG A 27 -19.27 -9.53 0.52
CA ARG A 27 -18.80 -8.16 0.55
C ARG A 27 -17.79 -8.01 1.64
N SER A 28 -16.65 -7.49 1.30
CA SER A 28 -15.69 -7.05 2.31
C SER A 28 -15.77 -5.54 2.41
N LYS A 29 -15.52 -5.04 3.60
CA LYS A 29 -15.53 -3.60 3.84
C LYS A 29 -14.12 -3.13 4.13
N TYR A 30 -13.83 -1.91 3.70
CA TYR A 30 -12.60 -1.25 4.12
C TYR A 30 -12.62 -0.99 5.61
N THR A 31 -11.43 -0.87 6.19
CA THR A 31 -11.31 -0.50 7.60
C THR A 31 -12.01 0.83 7.84
N ASN A 32 -12.64 0.97 9.01
CA ASN A 32 -13.28 2.24 9.38
C ASN A 32 -12.23 3.32 9.65
N ASP A 33 -11.11 2.90 10.20
CA ASP A 33 -10.02 3.80 10.51
C ASP A 33 -8.98 3.77 9.39
N TYR A 34 -8.31 4.88 9.20
CA TYR A 34 -7.17 4.95 8.32
C TYR A 34 -5.90 4.76 9.13
N TYR A 35 -4.85 4.33 8.45
CA TYR A 35 -3.55 4.08 9.08
C TYR A 35 -2.45 4.85 8.36
N PRO A 36 -1.40 5.25 9.08
CA PRO A 36 -0.33 6.04 8.45
C PRO A 36 0.58 5.19 7.59
N VAL A 37 0.91 5.71 6.42
CA VAL A 37 1.89 5.12 5.53
C VAL A 37 3.26 5.67 5.89
N ILE A 38 4.22 4.78 6.10
CA ILE A 38 5.60 5.18 6.43
C ILE A 38 6.37 5.48 5.15
N ASN A 39 6.33 4.55 4.20
CA ASN A 39 6.89 4.79 2.88
C ASN A 39 6.21 3.88 1.86
N MET A 40 6.42 4.16 0.59
CA MET A 40 5.84 3.40 -0.49
C MET A 40 6.73 3.44 -1.71
N SER A 41 6.45 2.55 -2.66
CA SER A 41 7.13 2.48 -3.93
C SER A 41 6.17 1.95 -4.99
N ARG A 42 6.67 1.77 -6.21
CA ARG A 42 5.88 1.11 -7.25
C ARG A 42 5.55 -0.34 -6.90
N GLY A 43 6.32 -0.95 -6.00
CA GLY A 43 6.16 -2.35 -5.66
C GLY A 43 5.41 -2.62 -4.37
N GLY A 44 5.15 -1.62 -3.57
CA GLY A 44 4.45 -1.87 -2.31
C GLY A 44 4.44 -0.70 -1.36
N VAL A 45 3.95 -0.97 -0.16
CA VAL A 45 3.82 0.07 0.86
C VAL A 45 4.12 -0.53 2.23
N TYR A 46 4.73 0.29 3.08
CA TYR A 46 4.99 -0.02 4.47
C TYR A 46 4.13 0.93 5.31
N PHE A 47 3.30 0.36 6.20
CA PHE A 47 2.37 1.16 7.00
C PHE A 47 2.23 0.57 8.41
N LEU A 48 1.65 1.36 9.31
CA LEU A 48 1.36 0.93 10.68
C LEU A 48 -0.12 0.59 10.78
N CYS A 49 -0.45 -0.43 11.59
CA CYS A 49 -1.84 -0.79 11.83
C CYS A 49 -2.01 -1.45 13.19
N ASP A 50 -3.27 -1.66 13.59
CA ASP A 50 -3.59 -2.26 14.88
C ASP A 50 -3.99 -3.73 14.78
N GLN A 51 -4.17 -4.23 13.56
CA GLN A 51 -4.58 -5.61 13.34
C GLN A 51 -3.40 -6.42 12.85
N ARG A 52 -3.28 -7.64 13.36
CA ARG A 52 -2.27 -8.55 12.88
C ARG A 52 -2.76 -9.22 11.61
N LEU A 53 -2.17 -8.85 10.49
CA LEU A 53 -2.51 -9.41 9.20
C LEU A 53 -1.66 -10.65 8.94
N ALA A 54 -2.26 -11.65 8.30
CA ALA A 54 -1.54 -12.89 7.98
C ALA A 54 -0.63 -12.68 6.76
N VAL A 55 0.62 -13.14 6.85
CA VAL A 55 1.52 -13.12 5.71
C VAL A 55 0.90 -13.94 4.57
N GLY A 56 0.92 -13.40 3.37
CA GLY A 56 0.29 -14.00 2.21
C GLY A 56 -1.16 -13.63 1.99
N ALA A 57 -1.79 -12.94 2.95
CA ALA A 57 -3.18 -12.52 2.79
C ALA A 57 -3.34 -11.56 1.61
N HIS A 58 -4.42 -11.73 0.86
CA HIS A 58 -4.74 -10.87 -0.26
C HIS A 58 -5.58 -9.70 0.21
N LEU A 59 -5.13 -8.51 -0.12
CA LEU A 59 -5.81 -7.28 0.28
C LEU A 59 -6.13 -6.42 -0.93
N ILE A 60 -7.15 -5.60 -0.78
CA ILE A 60 -7.36 -4.45 -1.64
C ILE A 60 -7.13 -3.24 -0.76
N VAL A 61 -6.24 -2.36 -1.17
CA VAL A 61 -5.92 -1.18 -0.38
C VAL A 61 -6.31 0.08 -1.14
N LYS A 62 -6.69 1.08 -0.38
CA LYS A 62 -7.04 2.39 -0.90
C LYS A 62 -6.09 3.39 -0.26
N ILE A 63 -5.32 4.10 -1.06
CA ILE A 63 -4.29 5.01 -0.57
C ILE A 63 -4.69 6.44 -0.87
N ASN A 64 -4.75 7.24 0.18
CA ASN A 64 -5.01 8.67 0.06
C ASN A 64 -3.69 9.43 0.20
N ILE A 65 -3.30 10.10 -0.87
CA ILE A 65 -2.02 10.80 -0.94
C ILE A 65 -2.29 12.29 -1.04
N PRO A 66 -1.77 13.10 -0.12
CA PRO A 66 -1.97 14.55 -0.17
C PRO A 66 -1.55 15.13 -1.51
N GLY A 67 -2.38 15.98 -2.06
CA GLY A 67 -2.13 16.61 -3.35
C GLY A 67 -2.62 15.82 -4.55
N THR A 68 -3.19 14.64 -4.34
CA THR A 68 -3.84 13.89 -5.42
C THR A 68 -5.34 13.93 -5.23
N GLN A 69 -6.08 13.87 -6.34
CA GLN A 69 -7.53 13.89 -6.28
C GLN A 69 -8.15 12.51 -6.26
N THR A 70 -7.35 11.49 -6.53
CA THR A 70 -7.84 10.12 -6.62
C THR A 70 -7.29 9.28 -5.48
N GLU A 71 -8.10 8.30 -5.06
CA GLU A 71 -7.66 7.29 -4.10
C GLU A 71 -7.58 5.97 -4.86
N PRO A 72 -6.42 5.60 -5.37
CA PRO A 72 -6.32 4.37 -6.14
C PRO A 72 -6.60 3.15 -5.27
N GLU A 73 -7.33 2.19 -5.83
CA GLU A 73 -7.53 0.88 -5.22
C GLU A 73 -6.51 -0.08 -5.81
N ILE A 74 -5.70 -0.67 -4.96
CA ILE A 74 -4.56 -1.46 -5.40
C ILE A 74 -4.65 -2.86 -4.80
N ILE A 75 -4.44 -3.88 -5.63
CA ILE A 75 -4.42 -5.28 -5.18
C ILE A 75 -3.03 -5.58 -4.65
N ALA A 76 -2.96 -6.18 -3.48
CA ALA A 76 -1.70 -6.42 -2.80
C ALA A 76 -1.74 -7.68 -1.95
N ASN A 77 -0.56 -8.15 -1.55
CA ASN A 77 -0.40 -9.25 -0.61
C ASN A 77 0.45 -8.80 0.56
N VAL A 78 0.12 -9.32 1.74
CA VAL A 78 0.95 -9.06 2.92
C VAL A 78 2.26 -9.84 2.78
N LYS A 79 3.38 -9.13 2.84
CA LYS A 79 4.71 -9.72 2.73
C LYS A 79 5.34 -10.00 4.07
N TRP A 80 5.19 -9.08 5.00
CA TRP A 80 5.74 -9.25 6.34
C TRP A 80 4.93 -8.42 7.33
N ILE A 81 5.02 -8.83 8.58
CA ILE A 81 4.43 -8.13 9.70
C ILE A 81 5.32 -8.29 10.91
N SER A 82 5.43 -7.24 11.71
CA SER A 82 6.17 -7.30 12.96
C SER A 82 5.51 -6.38 13.98
N LYS A 83 5.85 -6.57 15.24
CA LYS A 83 5.36 -5.69 16.29
C LYS A 83 6.00 -4.32 16.12
N ASN A 84 5.18 -3.29 16.32
CA ASN A 84 5.68 -1.94 16.30
C ASN A 84 6.24 -1.62 17.69
N PRO A 85 7.52 -1.22 17.78
CA PRO A 85 8.09 -0.89 19.09
C PRO A 85 7.55 0.42 19.67
N GLU A 86 6.93 1.25 18.86
CA GLU A 86 6.34 2.49 19.34
C GLU A 86 4.92 2.25 19.80
N GLN A 87 4.38 3.16 20.59
CA GLN A 87 3.09 2.94 21.24
C GLN A 87 1.89 3.37 20.39
N SER A 88 2.12 4.03 19.25
CA SER A 88 1.02 4.57 18.47
C SER A 88 0.16 3.52 17.79
N TYR A 89 0.78 2.45 17.28
CA TYR A 89 0.10 1.35 16.61
C TYR A 89 0.79 0.04 16.97
N ARG A 90 0.04 -1.06 16.93
CA ARG A 90 0.55 -2.36 17.40
C ARG A 90 1.51 -3.01 16.43
N TYR A 91 1.31 -2.82 15.12
CA TYR A 91 2.05 -3.58 14.12
C TYR A 91 2.59 -2.69 13.02
N GLN A 92 3.69 -3.16 12.45
CA GLN A 92 4.27 -2.66 11.21
C GLN A 92 3.99 -3.70 10.15
N THR A 93 3.52 -3.28 8.99
CA THR A 93 3.13 -4.20 7.93
C THR A 93 3.69 -3.75 6.60
N GLY A 94 4.30 -4.69 5.89
CA GLY A 94 4.75 -4.45 4.52
C GLY A 94 3.90 -5.27 3.56
N ILE A 95 3.39 -4.62 2.52
CA ILE A 95 2.61 -5.29 1.49
C ILE A 95 3.28 -5.08 0.14
N ALA A 96 3.13 -6.07 -0.74
CA ALA A 96 3.62 -6.01 -2.10
C ALA A 96 2.43 -5.89 -3.04
N PHE A 97 2.51 -4.96 -3.99
CA PHE A 97 1.47 -4.79 -4.98
C PHE A 97 1.55 -5.90 -6.02
N HIS A 98 0.39 -6.34 -6.52
CA HIS A 98 0.35 -7.24 -7.67
C HIS A 98 0.92 -6.54 -8.89
N SER A 99 1.33 -7.31 -9.87
CA SER A 99 1.88 -6.77 -11.11
C SER A 99 0.86 -5.86 -11.82
N TYR A 100 1.38 -5.00 -12.68
CA TYR A 100 0.57 -4.07 -13.45
C TYR A 100 0.32 -4.63 -14.84
N GLY A 101 -0.81 -4.28 -15.40
CA GLY A 101 -1.15 -4.70 -16.75
C GLY A 101 -2.64 -4.95 -16.91
N ASP A 102 -2.97 -5.65 -17.98
CA ASP A 102 -4.33 -6.04 -18.27
C ASP A 102 -4.63 -7.40 -17.66
N GLY A 103 -5.90 -7.66 -17.37
CA GLY A 103 -6.32 -8.93 -16.86
C GLY A 103 -6.75 -8.90 -15.41
N LYS A 104 -7.30 -10.02 -14.97
CA LYS A 104 -7.77 -10.16 -13.60
C LYS A 104 -6.58 -10.22 -12.64
N ASN A 105 -6.76 -9.72 -11.46
CA ASN A 105 -5.76 -9.75 -10.39
C ASN A 105 -4.50 -8.95 -10.71
N LYS A 106 -4.59 -8.03 -11.66
CA LYS A 106 -3.50 -7.09 -11.94
C LYS A 106 -3.94 -5.67 -11.65
N ASN A 107 -2.99 -4.85 -11.26
CA ASN A 107 -3.25 -3.44 -11.05
C ASN A 107 -3.20 -2.70 -12.37
N SER A 108 -3.95 -1.62 -12.48
CA SER A 108 -3.99 -0.86 -13.73
C SER A 108 -2.67 -0.13 -13.95
N ARG A 109 -2.35 0.10 -15.21
CA ARG A 109 -1.14 0.85 -15.58
C ARG A 109 -1.24 2.32 -15.17
N GLU A 110 -2.46 2.81 -15.00
CA GLU A 110 -2.66 4.18 -14.52
C GLU A 110 -2.13 4.35 -13.10
N ILE A 111 -2.29 3.33 -12.26
CA ILE A 111 -1.74 3.34 -10.91
C ILE A 111 -0.22 3.41 -10.97
N LEU A 112 0.39 2.61 -11.84
CA LEU A 112 1.83 2.63 -12.02
C LEU A 112 2.33 4.02 -12.45
N SER A 113 1.62 4.64 -13.39
CA SER A 113 1.97 5.99 -13.84
C SER A 113 1.88 7.01 -12.72
N LEU A 114 0.85 6.90 -11.89
CA LEU A 114 0.69 7.78 -10.73
C LEU A 114 1.86 7.61 -9.76
N LEU A 115 2.22 6.38 -9.45
CA LEU A 115 3.29 6.11 -8.49
C LEU A 115 4.65 6.59 -9.03
N LYS A 116 4.90 6.44 -10.31
CA LYS A 116 6.11 6.96 -10.94
C LYS A 116 6.19 8.48 -10.83
N GLU A 117 5.07 9.15 -11.03
CA GLU A 117 5.04 10.60 -10.93
C GLU A 117 5.26 11.08 -9.50
N LEU A 118 4.67 10.40 -8.54
CA LEU A 118 4.84 10.73 -7.13
C LEU A 118 6.28 10.52 -6.69
N GLU A 119 6.92 9.48 -7.18
CA GLU A 119 8.34 9.22 -6.92
C GLU A 119 9.19 10.38 -7.41
N LYS A 120 8.92 10.89 -8.61
CA LYS A 120 9.64 12.05 -9.16
C LYS A 120 9.44 13.30 -8.34
N ARG A 121 8.21 13.55 -7.89
CA ARG A 121 7.92 14.72 -7.04
C ARG A 121 8.67 14.65 -5.72
N SER A 122 8.75 13.46 -5.15
CA SER A 122 9.46 13.25 -3.90
C SER A 122 10.95 13.54 -4.07
N ASP A 123 11.54 13.15 -5.19
CA ASP A 123 12.94 13.43 -5.48
C ASP A 123 13.22 14.93 -5.60
N LYS A 124 12.32 15.67 -6.23
CA LYS A 124 12.51 17.10 -6.44
C LYS A 124 12.51 17.92 -5.16
N LYS A 125 11.92 17.39 -4.12
CA LYS A 125 11.87 18.07 -2.82
C LYS A 125 13.09 17.77 -1.96
N GLY A 126 13.88 16.83 -2.36
CA GLY A 126 15.04 16.37 -1.60
C GLY A 126 16.25 17.21 -1.72
#